data_2921d8a77acb1016411fd547987b63f5
#
_entry.id   2921d8a77acb1016411fd547987b63f5
#
_cell.length_a   1.000
_cell.length_b   1.000
_cell.length_c   1.000
_cell.angle_alpha   90.00
_cell.angle_beta   90.00
_cell.angle_gamma   90.00
#
_symmetry.space_group_name_H-M   'P 1'
#
loop_
_entity.id
_entity.type
_entity.pdbx_description
1 polymer ?
#
loop_
_entity_poly.entity_id
_entity_poly.type
_entity_poly.pdbx_seq_one_letter_code
_entity_poly.pdbx_strand_id
1 'polypeptide(L)'
;MRLTWCSGLAVMGFLMLGGVRPALAQQPTGQVVRLGDGQTLTISGFINATWFMNSGRFGGFGQGQNAEWADSTQPATDKTILDGDVRNTRINFTFNGQPVLGKFSPRAVLEADFFGAFNGAPPFGDEQAQLRVRFAYVDLTNGRTTLRIGQFWSPLFGAVPVSLSHIAFPLGYGAAGKVGWRYPGVFLYHDLTVGKPVTIQLQLAAFEGSGPAVGADVATGVGQGEASGMPQLEALLNFSKRSPNLSWSAYIVGHVDWKDTTGTGVAGDNLTGTAVEVGGSINPGKFSVQGNFYTGKAIGQQFGHITQQGDVKGWGAWLQGGYDFTPRWSVFGFYGVDDPKEADSPGLTARARVKNEDVAGMLRFRAGRYALGLELLRANTTWRPTVGGVTFKQDATQVALSVMYTF
;
A
#
# COMPACT_ATOMS: atom_id res chain seq x y z
N MET A 1 -25.75 -45.26 -10.58
CA MET A 1 -24.90 -44.21 -11.15
C MET A 1 -24.11 -43.61 -10.01
N ARG A 2 -22.88 -44.05 -9.79
CA ARG A 2 -22.02 -43.65 -8.63
C ARG A 2 -21.16 -42.50 -9.05
N LEU A 3 -21.28 -41.33 -8.38
CA LEU A 3 -20.35 -40.22 -8.52
C LEU A 3 -19.11 -40.51 -7.68
N THR A 4 -18.01 -40.72 -8.33
CA THR A 4 -16.68 -40.76 -7.72
C THR A 4 -16.15 -39.36 -7.54
N TRP A 5 -15.86 -38.99 -6.30
CA TRP A 5 -15.16 -37.76 -5.94
C TRP A 5 -13.67 -37.96 -6.17
N CYS A 6 -13.11 -37.28 -7.15
CA CYS A 6 -11.66 -37.14 -7.30
C CYS A 6 -11.18 -35.94 -6.48
N SER A 7 -10.57 -36.23 -5.34
CA SER A 7 -9.81 -35.26 -4.52
C SER A 7 -8.48 -34.94 -5.22
N GLY A 8 -8.46 -33.90 -6.03
CA GLY A 8 -7.24 -33.31 -6.54
C GLY A 8 -6.75 -32.22 -5.60
N LEU A 9 -5.73 -32.49 -4.78
CA LEU A 9 -4.97 -31.48 -4.05
C LEU A 9 -4.20 -30.64 -5.08
N ALA A 10 -4.76 -29.53 -5.52
CA ALA A 10 -4.01 -28.50 -6.19
C ALA A 10 -3.29 -27.66 -5.12
N VAL A 11 -1.99 -27.89 -4.96
CA VAL A 11 -1.09 -27.02 -4.21
C VAL A 11 -0.98 -25.71 -4.98
N MET A 12 -1.88 -24.76 -4.70
CA MET A 12 -1.76 -23.39 -5.18
C MET A 12 -0.72 -22.66 -4.33
N GLY A 13 0.49 -22.57 -4.85
CA GLY A 13 1.53 -21.69 -4.33
C GLY A 13 1.14 -20.22 -4.54
N PHE A 14 0.43 -19.64 -3.61
CA PHE A 14 0.25 -18.19 -3.53
C PHE A 14 1.51 -17.57 -2.95
N LEU A 15 2.41 -17.11 -3.82
CA LEU A 15 3.44 -16.14 -3.46
C LEU A 15 2.80 -14.76 -3.38
N MET A 16 1.98 -14.55 -2.35
CA MET A 16 1.84 -13.24 -1.75
C MET A 16 3.15 -12.90 -1.07
N LEU A 17 3.55 -11.66 -1.06
CA LEU A 17 4.50 -11.11 -0.10
C LEU A 17 4.32 -11.87 1.20
N GLY A 18 5.34 -12.65 1.59
CA GLY A 18 5.23 -13.64 2.65
C GLY A 18 4.99 -12.97 3.99
N GLY A 19 3.84 -12.69 4.29
CA GLY A 19 3.49 -12.07 5.53
C GLY A 19 2.00 -11.84 5.50
N VAL A 20 1.39 -11.54 6.35
CA VAL A 20 0.07 -11.03 6.59
C VAL A 20 -0.90 -11.51 5.51
N ARG A 21 -1.61 -12.56 5.78
CA ARG A 21 -2.97 -12.52 5.28
C ARG A 21 -3.47 -11.17 5.76
N PRO A 22 -3.82 -10.21 4.90
CA PRO A 22 -4.71 -9.18 5.35
C PRO A 22 -5.82 -9.96 6.03
N ALA A 23 -6.23 -9.56 7.23
CA ALA A 23 -7.36 -10.18 7.93
C ALA A 23 -8.67 -9.91 7.16
N LEU A 24 -8.55 -9.52 5.94
CA LEU A 24 -9.51 -9.62 4.88
C LEU A 24 -9.62 -11.10 4.57
N ALA A 25 -10.62 -11.69 5.17
CA ALA A 25 -11.35 -12.85 4.72
C ALA A 25 -10.51 -13.90 3.97
N GLN A 26 -10.85 -15.13 4.13
CA GLN A 26 -10.71 -16.11 3.07
C GLN A 26 -10.67 -15.37 1.73
N GLN A 27 -9.51 -15.36 1.06
CA GLN A 27 -9.50 -14.91 -0.32
C GLN A 27 -10.61 -15.72 -1.00
N PRO A 28 -11.56 -15.06 -1.62
CA PRO A 28 -12.56 -15.79 -2.36
C PRO A 28 -11.76 -16.61 -3.35
N THR A 29 -12.05 -17.87 -3.41
CA THR A 29 -11.67 -18.69 -4.56
C THR A 29 -12.36 -18.03 -5.74
N GLY A 30 -11.62 -17.21 -6.48
CA GLY A 30 -12.15 -16.51 -7.66
C GLY A 30 -12.72 -17.52 -8.63
N GLN A 31 -13.62 -17.08 -9.47
CA GLN A 31 -14.17 -17.92 -10.53
C GLN A 31 -13.03 -18.38 -11.45
N VAL A 32 -12.77 -19.66 -11.49
CA VAL A 32 -11.76 -20.24 -12.37
C VAL A 32 -12.39 -20.67 -13.70
N VAL A 33 -11.95 -20.06 -14.78
CA VAL A 33 -12.30 -20.40 -16.14
C VAL A 33 -11.15 -21.22 -16.74
N ARG A 34 -11.45 -22.40 -17.28
CA ARG A 34 -10.47 -23.21 -18.03
C ARG A 34 -10.40 -22.66 -19.46
N LEU A 35 -9.24 -22.23 -19.85
CA LEU A 35 -8.89 -21.92 -21.24
C LEU A 35 -8.30 -23.18 -21.86
N GLY A 36 -8.27 -23.30 -23.15
CA GLY A 36 -7.67 -24.49 -23.81
C GLY A 36 -6.25 -24.80 -23.29
N ASP A 37 -5.75 -26.00 -23.58
CA ASP A 37 -4.37 -26.45 -23.28
C ASP A 37 -3.96 -26.37 -21.79
N GLY A 38 -4.92 -26.58 -20.87
CA GLY A 38 -4.64 -26.59 -19.43
C GLY A 38 -4.33 -25.22 -18.82
N GLN A 39 -4.50 -24.15 -19.57
CA GLN A 39 -4.42 -22.77 -19.06
C GLN A 39 -5.66 -22.42 -18.24
N THR A 40 -5.50 -21.52 -17.28
CA THR A 40 -6.61 -21.05 -16.45
C THR A 40 -6.63 -19.53 -16.34
N LEU A 41 -7.83 -18.97 -16.31
CA LEU A 41 -8.09 -17.59 -15.90
C LEU A 41 -8.88 -17.61 -14.58
N THR A 42 -8.35 -16.95 -13.56
CA THR A 42 -9.08 -16.71 -12.33
C THR A 42 -9.53 -15.26 -12.29
N ILE A 43 -10.83 -15.04 -12.14
CA ILE A 43 -11.43 -13.72 -11.94
C ILE A 43 -11.80 -13.61 -10.47
N SER A 44 -11.31 -12.57 -9.81
CA SER A 44 -11.55 -12.31 -8.38
C SER A 44 -11.58 -10.82 -8.11
N GLY A 45 -12.05 -10.44 -6.93
CA GLY A 45 -12.08 -9.04 -6.55
C GLY A 45 -13.11 -8.78 -5.45
N PHE A 46 -13.48 -7.53 -5.33
CA PHE A 46 -14.54 -7.10 -4.44
C PHE A 46 -15.21 -5.81 -4.92
N ILE A 47 -16.48 -5.67 -4.60
CA ILE A 47 -17.21 -4.40 -4.67
C ILE A 47 -17.11 -3.78 -3.28
N ASN A 48 -16.72 -2.52 -3.20
CA ASN A 48 -16.68 -1.75 -1.96
C ASN A 48 -17.47 -0.45 -2.14
N ALA A 49 -18.30 -0.14 -1.16
CA ALA A 49 -18.98 1.14 -1.05
C ALA A 49 -18.76 1.67 0.37
N THR A 50 -18.34 2.92 0.48
CA THR A 50 -18.07 3.58 1.75
C THR A 50 -18.82 4.90 1.80
N TRP A 51 -19.55 5.15 2.90
CA TRP A 51 -20.05 6.44 3.29
C TRP A 51 -19.21 6.98 4.42
N PHE A 52 -18.84 8.25 4.34
CA PHE A 52 -18.02 8.87 5.36
C PHE A 52 -18.48 10.28 5.68
N MET A 53 -18.30 10.63 6.92
CA MET A 53 -18.59 11.93 7.47
C MET A 53 -17.31 12.49 8.09
N ASN A 54 -16.87 13.65 7.59
CA ASN A 54 -15.68 14.33 8.06
C ASN A 54 -16.07 15.54 8.91
N SER A 55 -15.44 15.65 10.08
CA SER A 55 -15.38 16.87 10.88
C SER A 55 -14.00 17.47 10.70
N GLY A 56 -13.94 18.68 10.16
CA GLY A 56 -12.69 19.26 9.69
C GLY A 56 -12.33 18.88 8.24
N ARG A 57 -11.27 19.48 7.72
CA ARG A 57 -10.79 19.28 6.36
C ARG A 57 -9.55 18.38 6.35
N PHE A 58 -9.59 17.36 5.52
CA PHE A 58 -8.40 16.58 5.21
C PHE A 58 -7.70 17.13 3.97
N GLY A 59 -6.37 17.15 4.02
CA GLY A 59 -5.51 17.50 2.90
C GLY A 59 -4.95 16.28 2.17
N GLY A 60 -4.13 16.53 1.16
CA GLY A 60 -3.41 15.53 0.41
C GLY A 60 -4.20 14.95 -0.73
N PHE A 61 -4.51 13.67 -0.69
CA PHE A 61 -5.15 12.95 -1.78
C PHE A 61 -6.67 13.18 -1.90
N GLY A 62 -7.21 14.12 -1.16
CA GLY A 62 -8.62 14.50 -1.18
C GLY A 62 -9.40 14.04 0.04
N GLN A 63 -10.72 14.16 -0.06
CA GLN A 63 -11.64 13.72 0.99
C GLN A 63 -11.85 12.20 0.92
N GLY A 64 -12.45 11.65 1.96
CA GLY A 64 -12.89 10.27 1.95
C GLY A 64 -11.79 9.28 2.29
N GLN A 65 -11.60 8.33 1.42
CA GLN A 65 -10.74 7.16 1.63
C GLN A 65 -9.23 7.43 1.54
N ASN A 66 -8.86 8.69 1.34
CA ASN A 66 -7.48 9.16 1.28
C ASN A 66 -7.24 10.26 2.31
N ALA A 67 -8.07 10.32 3.32
CA ALA A 67 -8.02 11.31 4.38
C ALA A 67 -6.93 10.93 5.37
N GLU A 68 -5.73 11.46 5.20
CA GLU A 68 -4.56 11.01 5.95
C GLU A 68 -3.99 12.08 6.88
N TRP A 69 -4.13 13.37 6.56
CA TRP A 69 -3.70 14.47 7.45
C TRP A 69 -4.68 15.63 7.47
N ALA A 70 -4.73 16.37 8.57
CA ALA A 70 -5.56 17.55 8.68
C ALA A 70 -4.97 18.73 7.89
N ASP A 71 -5.81 19.39 7.07
CA ASP A 71 -5.40 20.52 6.25
C ASP A 71 -4.99 21.72 7.11
N SER A 72 -4.01 22.49 6.67
CA SER A 72 -3.55 23.69 7.33
C SER A 72 -4.58 24.84 7.31
N THR A 73 -5.53 24.78 6.39
CA THR A 73 -6.59 25.77 6.21
C THR A 73 -7.93 25.19 6.60
N GLN A 74 -8.18 25.06 7.89
CA GLN A 74 -9.50 24.66 8.37
C GLN A 74 -10.55 25.72 8.02
N PRO A 75 -11.77 25.33 7.65
CA PRO A 75 -12.84 26.29 7.44
C PRO A 75 -13.12 27.08 8.72
N ALA A 76 -13.43 28.38 8.56
CA ALA A 76 -13.76 29.24 9.70
C ALA A 76 -15.00 28.77 10.48
N THR A 77 -15.82 27.93 9.88
CA THR A 77 -16.95 27.24 10.50
C THR A 77 -16.70 25.75 10.43
N ASP A 78 -16.74 25.08 11.56
CA ASP A 78 -16.64 23.63 11.67
C ASP A 78 -17.86 22.98 10.98
N LYS A 79 -17.69 22.63 9.72
CA LYS A 79 -18.73 22.00 8.91
C LYS A 79 -18.46 20.52 8.77
N THR A 80 -19.47 19.73 9.10
CA THR A 80 -19.49 18.31 8.75
C THR A 80 -19.69 18.16 7.26
N ILE A 81 -18.80 17.40 6.63
CA ILE A 81 -18.89 17.01 5.21
C ILE A 81 -19.36 15.57 5.16
N LEU A 82 -20.45 15.31 4.45
CA LEU A 82 -20.95 13.97 4.16
C LEU A 82 -20.67 13.63 2.70
N ASP A 83 -20.12 12.46 2.45
CA ASP A 83 -19.77 12.01 1.09
C ASP A 83 -19.79 10.48 1.01
N GLY A 84 -19.68 9.92 -0.21
CA GLY A 84 -19.65 8.49 -0.46
C GLY A 84 -18.67 8.16 -1.58
N ASP A 85 -18.10 6.95 -1.55
CA ASP A 85 -17.08 6.53 -2.52
C ASP A 85 -17.18 5.02 -2.80
N VAL A 86 -17.02 4.65 -4.06
CA VAL A 86 -16.98 3.26 -4.54
C VAL A 86 -15.64 2.88 -5.20
N ARG A 87 -14.70 3.82 -5.29
CA ARG A 87 -13.43 3.68 -6.03
C ARG A 87 -12.48 2.63 -5.46
N ASN A 88 -12.66 2.19 -4.22
CA ASN A 88 -11.94 1.05 -3.65
C ASN A 88 -12.30 -0.29 -4.30
N THR A 89 -13.44 -0.38 -5.01
CA THR A 89 -13.82 -1.57 -5.79
C THR A 89 -12.64 -2.05 -6.63
N ARG A 90 -12.41 -3.37 -6.64
CA ARG A 90 -11.22 -3.96 -7.27
C ARG A 90 -11.56 -5.19 -8.07
N ILE A 91 -10.93 -5.31 -9.23
CA ILE A 91 -11.05 -6.45 -10.13
C ILE A 91 -9.63 -6.99 -10.38
N ASN A 92 -9.48 -8.31 -10.28
CA ASN A 92 -8.23 -9.00 -10.53
C ASN A 92 -8.43 -10.14 -11.53
N PHE A 93 -7.55 -10.21 -12.52
CA PHE A 93 -7.43 -11.28 -13.49
C PHE A 93 -6.07 -11.98 -13.30
N THR A 94 -6.09 -13.28 -13.02
CA THR A 94 -4.88 -14.08 -12.91
C THR A 94 -4.90 -15.18 -13.96
N PHE A 95 -3.96 -15.13 -14.88
CA PHE A 95 -3.73 -16.13 -15.93
C PHE A 95 -2.60 -17.05 -15.47
N ASN A 96 -2.82 -18.38 -15.53
CA ASN A 96 -1.77 -19.35 -15.33
C ASN A 96 -1.58 -20.12 -16.64
N GLY A 97 -0.35 -20.16 -17.14
CA GLY A 97 0.01 -20.82 -18.38
C GLY A 97 0.64 -22.20 -18.17
N GLN A 98 0.86 -22.91 -19.27
CA GLN A 98 1.65 -24.15 -19.28
C GLN A 98 3.13 -23.83 -19.02
N PRO A 99 3.88 -24.79 -18.44
CA PRO A 99 5.32 -24.62 -18.27
C PRO A 99 6.02 -24.29 -19.59
N VAL A 100 6.87 -23.28 -19.57
CA VAL A 100 7.69 -22.84 -20.68
C VAL A 100 9.14 -23.27 -20.46
N LEU A 101 9.89 -23.54 -21.56
CA LEU A 101 11.26 -24.04 -21.50
C LEU A 101 11.41 -25.29 -20.59
N GLY A 102 10.33 -26.07 -20.47
CA GLY A 102 10.28 -27.33 -19.72
C GLY A 102 10.27 -27.20 -18.18
N LYS A 103 10.47 -26.02 -17.62
CA LYS A 103 10.67 -25.88 -16.16
C LYS A 103 10.13 -24.57 -15.54
N PHE A 104 9.77 -23.57 -16.31
CA PHE A 104 9.25 -22.31 -15.79
C PHE A 104 7.73 -22.30 -15.86
N SER A 105 7.06 -22.01 -14.74
CA SER A 105 5.61 -21.83 -14.66
C SER A 105 5.29 -20.35 -14.86
N PRO A 106 4.69 -19.96 -16.01
CA PRO A 106 4.31 -18.57 -16.26
C PRO A 106 2.98 -18.26 -15.58
N ARG A 107 2.89 -17.03 -15.06
CA ARG A 107 1.66 -16.44 -14.52
C ARG A 107 1.61 -14.98 -14.89
N ALA A 108 0.45 -14.48 -15.35
CA ALA A 108 0.23 -13.06 -15.57
C ALA A 108 -0.89 -12.55 -14.66
N VAL A 109 -0.74 -11.35 -14.15
CA VAL A 109 -1.75 -10.71 -13.28
C VAL A 109 -2.05 -9.31 -13.78
N LEU A 110 -3.33 -9.01 -13.91
CA LEU A 110 -3.86 -7.67 -14.11
C LEU A 110 -4.83 -7.34 -12.97
N GLU A 111 -4.54 -6.30 -12.19
CA GLU A 111 -5.42 -5.81 -11.14
C GLU A 111 -5.72 -4.32 -11.36
N ALA A 112 -6.98 -3.93 -11.19
CA ALA A 112 -7.41 -2.56 -11.32
C ALA A 112 -8.37 -2.16 -10.20
N ASP A 113 -8.34 -0.86 -9.84
CA ASP A 113 -9.34 -0.17 -9.02
C ASP A 113 -9.90 1.04 -9.80
N PHE A 114 -10.69 1.88 -9.16
CA PHE A 114 -11.37 3.00 -9.82
C PHE A 114 -10.83 4.38 -9.43
N PHE A 115 -9.59 4.47 -9.01
CA PHE A 115 -8.92 5.74 -8.70
C PHE A 115 -8.15 6.36 -9.88
N GLY A 116 -8.54 6.10 -11.12
CA GLY A 116 -7.88 6.63 -12.33
C GLY A 116 -8.00 8.15 -12.46
N ALA A 117 -9.17 8.72 -12.16
CA ALA A 117 -9.34 10.16 -11.95
C ALA A 117 -9.26 10.41 -10.44
N PHE A 118 -8.08 10.81 -9.99
CA PHE A 118 -7.72 10.81 -8.57
C PHE A 118 -8.59 11.77 -7.75
N ASN A 119 -8.80 12.97 -8.24
CA ASN A 119 -9.63 13.99 -7.65
C ASN A 119 -10.51 14.57 -8.75
N GLY A 120 -11.68 13.99 -8.95
CA GLY A 120 -12.67 14.59 -9.82
C GLY A 120 -12.99 16.01 -9.35
N ALA A 121 -13.31 16.88 -10.29
CA ALA A 121 -13.74 18.23 -9.95
C ALA A 121 -15.24 18.23 -9.63
N PRO A 122 -15.68 18.95 -8.57
CA PRO A 122 -17.11 19.16 -8.35
C PRO A 122 -17.78 19.73 -9.62
N PRO A 123 -19.08 19.44 -9.89
CA PRO A 123 -20.02 18.76 -9.00
C PRO A 123 -20.02 17.23 -9.09
N PHE A 124 -19.22 16.60 -9.94
CA PHE A 124 -19.29 15.15 -10.23
C PHE A 124 -17.93 14.46 -9.98
N GLY A 125 -17.31 14.69 -8.83
CA GLY A 125 -15.98 14.19 -8.52
C GLY A 125 -15.89 12.66 -8.46
N ASP A 126 -16.34 12.09 -7.38
CA ASP A 126 -16.17 10.65 -7.07
C ASP A 126 -17.16 9.77 -7.83
N GLU A 127 -18.25 10.31 -8.32
CA GLU A 127 -19.26 9.62 -9.11
C GLU A 127 -18.78 9.28 -10.54
N GLN A 128 -17.71 9.91 -11.00
CA GLN A 128 -17.06 9.62 -12.28
C GLN A 128 -15.80 8.78 -12.12
N ALA A 129 -15.89 7.71 -11.34
CA ALA A 129 -14.79 6.79 -11.08
C ALA A 129 -14.18 6.23 -12.37
N GLN A 130 -12.85 6.33 -12.53
CA GLN A 130 -12.12 5.85 -13.68
C GLN A 130 -11.20 4.68 -13.30
N LEU A 131 -11.09 3.72 -14.22
CA LEU A 131 -10.26 2.54 -14.03
C LEU A 131 -8.77 2.92 -13.92
N ARG A 132 -8.08 2.39 -12.89
CA ARG A 132 -6.65 2.53 -12.70
C ARG A 132 -6.00 1.16 -12.61
N VAL A 133 -4.98 0.92 -13.42
CA VAL A 133 -4.16 -0.30 -13.31
C VAL A 133 -3.32 -0.20 -12.03
N ARG A 134 -3.46 -1.22 -11.17
CA ARG A 134 -2.68 -1.37 -9.93
C ARG A 134 -1.51 -2.31 -10.15
N PHE A 135 -1.80 -3.49 -10.68
CA PHE A 135 -0.81 -4.48 -11.06
C PHE A 135 -0.97 -4.84 -12.53
N ALA A 136 0.15 -4.96 -13.19
CA ALA A 136 0.27 -5.54 -14.52
C ALA A 136 1.65 -6.18 -14.60
N TYR A 137 1.74 -7.50 -14.39
CA TYR A 137 3.03 -8.18 -14.37
C TYR A 137 2.94 -9.62 -14.85
N VAL A 138 4.10 -10.14 -15.22
CA VAL A 138 4.31 -11.56 -15.55
C VAL A 138 5.33 -12.14 -14.59
N ASP A 139 5.01 -13.30 -14.02
CA ASP A 139 5.88 -14.13 -13.21
C ASP A 139 6.41 -15.31 -14.05
N LEU A 140 7.68 -15.63 -13.88
CA LEU A 140 8.29 -16.88 -14.30
C LEU A 140 8.86 -17.57 -13.06
N THR A 141 8.21 -18.66 -12.64
CA THR A 141 8.60 -19.38 -11.42
C THR A 141 9.31 -20.68 -11.77
N ASN A 142 10.48 -20.91 -11.17
CA ASN A 142 11.20 -22.18 -11.22
C ASN A 142 11.61 -22.60 -9.81
N GLY A 143 10.91 -23.59 -9.27
CA GLY A 143 11.14 -24.10 -7.92
C GLY A 143 11.02 -23.00 -6.87
N ARG A 144 12.17 -22.57 -6.32
CA ARG A 144 12.26 -21.58 -5.24
C ARG A 144 12.38 -20.14 -5.71
N THR A 145 12.52 -19.93 -7.02
CA THR A 145 12.82 -18.62 -7.58
C THR A 145 11.66 -18.15 -8.46
N THR A 146 11.24 -16.92 -8.27
CA THR A 146 10.27 -16.23 -9.14
C THR A 146 10.90 -14.94 -9.64
N LEU A 147 10.94 -14.79 -10.95
CA LEU A 147 11.22 -13.52 -11.61
C LEU A 147 9.90 -12.89 -12.00
N ARG A 148 9.65 -11.67 -11.53
CA ARG A 148 8.50 -10.84 -11.89
C ARG A 148 8.96 -9.66 -12.71
N ILE A 149 8.25 -9.38 -13.81
CA ILE A 149 8.49 -8.20 -14.66
C ILE A 149 7.15 -7.51 -14.85
N GLY A 150 7.11 -6.21 -14.57
CA GLY A 150 5.92 -5.34 -14.68
C GLY A 150 5.67 -4.51 -13.44
N GLN A 151 4.47 -3.95 -13.34
CA GLN A 151 4.09 -3.05 -12.24
C GLN A 151 3.64 -3.83 -11.01
N PHE A 152 4.33 -3.61 -9.89
CA PHE A 152 4.00 -4.20 -8.60
C PHE A 152 4.45 -3.30 -7.44
N TRP A 153 4.03 -3.65 -6.21
CA TRP A 153 4.50 -2.95 -5.02
C TRP A 153 6.01 -3.08 -4.84
N SER A 154 6.65 -1.95 -4.50
CA SER A 154 8.01 -1.97 -4.01
C SER A 154 8.11 -2.79 -2.72
N PRO A 155 9.22 -3.48 -2.46
CA PRO A 155 9.44 -4.18 -1.19
C PRO A 155 9.25 -3.30 0.06
N LEU A 156 9.53 -2.00 -0.04
CA LEU A 156 9.32 -1.01 1.03
C LEU A 156 7.85 -0.84 1.42
N PHE A 157 6.90 -1.26 0.58
CA PHE A 157 5.47 -1.20 0.93
C PHE A 157 5.11 -2.09 2.14
N GLY A 158 5.81 -3.20 2.36
CA GLY A 158 5.78 -4.01 3.58
C GLY A 158 4.39 -4.43 4.07
N ALA A 159 4.19 -4.40 5.39
CA ALA A 159 2.93 -4.75 6.04
C ALA A 159 1.82 -3.73 5.74
N VAL A 160 0.56 -4.19 5.74
CA VAL A 160 -0.61 -3.36 5.39
C VAL A 160 -1.66 -3.42 6.50
N PRO A 161 -2.09 -2.30 7.08
CA PRO A 161 -3.14 -2.28 8.09
C PRO A 161 -4.49 -2.74 7.52
N VAL A 162 -5.29 -3.33 8.39
CA VAL A 162 -6.65 -3.79 8.05
C VAL A 162 -7.61 -2.62 8.14
N SER A 163 -8.33 -2.36 7.04
CA SER A 163 -9.40 -1.38 6.95
C SER A 163 -10.42 -1.82 5.90
N LEU A 164 -11.62 -1.31 5.94
CA LEU A 164 -12.64 -1.44 4.89
C LEU A 164 -12.91 -0.11 4.18
N SER A 165 -12.52 1.01 4.76
CA SER A 165 -12.60 2.35 4.16
C SER A 165 -11.30 2.74 3.45
N HIS A 166 -10.14 2.43 4.03
CA HIS A 166 -8.79 2.75 3.53
C HIS A 166 -8.13 1.51 2.92
N ILE A 167 -8.50 1.16 1.67
CA ILE A 167 -8.02 -0.05 0.99
C ILE A 167 -7.04 0.29 -0.13
N ALA A 168 -7.38 1.22 -1.01
CA ALA A 168 -6.52 1.65 -2.12
C ALA A 168 -5.32 2.45 -1.59
N PHE A 169 -5.56 3.23 -0.56
CA PHE A 169 -4.60 3.98 0.24
C PHE A 169 -4.78 3.51 1.69
N PRO A 170 -3.93 2.60 2.17
CA PRO A 170 -4.06 2.05 3.53
C PRO A 170 -3.97 3.12 4.61
N LEU A 171 -4.49 2.86 5.81
CA LEU A 171 -4.34 3.76 6.96
C LEU A 171 -2.88 4.16 7.16
N GLY A 172 -2.64 5.46 7.41
CA GLY A 172 -1.33 6.04 7.61
C GLY A 172 -0.48 6.19 6.35
N TYR A 173 -1.03 5.89 5.16
CA TYR A 173 -0.28 5.89 3.92
C TYR A 173 0.08 7.31 3.46
N GLY A 174 1.39 7.56 3.39
CA GLY A 174 1.92 8.88 3.05
C GLY A 174 1.79 9.92 4.15
N ALA A 175 1.31 9.53 5.34
CA ALA A 175 0.99 10.46 6.41
C ALA A 175 1.40 10.00 7.80
N ALA A 176 1.34 8.70 8.10
CA ALA A 176 1.56 8.19 9.43
C ALA A 176 2.28 6.83 9.41
N GLY A 177 3.48 6.81 8.82
CA GLY A 177 4.43 5.71 8.90
C GLY A 177 4.24 4.59 7.88
N LYS A 178 3.22 4.63 7.02
CA LYS A 178 3.04 3.67 5.94
C LYS A 178 3.60 4.24 4.64
N VAL A 179 4.63 3.59 4.07
CA VAL A 179 5.39 4.06 2.91
C VAL A 179 5.42 3.02 1.78
N GLY A 180 6.05 3.35 0.66
CA GLY A 180 6.19 2.51 -0.53
C GLY A 180 5.11 2.74 -1.59
N TRP A 181 5.43 2.47 -2.86
CA TRP A 181 4.49 2.60 -3.97
C TRP A 181 4.62 1.46 -4.97
N ARG A 182 3.83 1.50 -6.03
CA ARG A 182 3.88 0.55 -7.14
C ARG A 182 4.63 1.16 -8.30
N TYR A 183 5.56 0.40 -8.84
CA TYR A 183 6.37 0.83 -9.99
C TYR A 183 6.49 -0.29 -11.01
N PRO A 184 6.58 0.02 -12.31
CA PRO A 184 7.12 -0.87 -13.31
C PRO A 184 8.59 -1.22 -13.00
N GLY A 185 8.91 -2.52 -13.07
CA GLY A 185 10.26 -2.95 -12.75
C GLY A 185 10.45 -4.45 -12.85
N VAL A 186 11.59 -4.89 -12.35
CA VAL A 186 12.00 -6.28 -12.26
C VAL A 186 12.19 -6.66 -10.80
N PHE A 187 11.56 -7.75 -10.38
CA PHE A 187 11.56 -8.23 -9.00
C PHE A 187 11.99 -9.70 -8.98
N LEU A 188 12.95 -10.02 -8.15
CA LEU A 188 13.41 -11.38 -7.91
C LEU A 188 13.00 -11.81 -6.51
N TYR A 189 12.31 -12.94 -6.40
CA TYR A 189 11.98 -13.61 -5.14
C TYR A 189 12.70 -14.93 -5.08
N HIS A 190 13.41 -15.20 -3.99
CA HIS A 190 14.13 -16.45 -3.79
C HIS A 190 13.96 -16.99 -2.37
N ASP A 191 13.38 -18.18 -2.27
CA ASP A 191 13.23 -18.85 -0.97
C ASP A 191 14.56 -19.51 -0.59
N LEU A 192 15.22 -18.97 0.44
CA LEU A 192 16.49 -19.47 0.96
C LEU A 192 16.30 -20.78 1.74
N THR A 193 15.12 -20.99 2.35
CA THR A 193 14.78 -22.21 3.09
C THR A 193 13.57 -22.89 2.48
N VAL A 194 13.65 -24.22 2.36
CA VAL A 194 12.55 -25.07 1.89
C VAL A 194 12.34 -26.21 2.86
N GLY A 195 11.08 -26.54 3.19
CA GLY A 195 10.73 -27.62 4.10
C GLY A 195 11.16 -27.39 5.55
N LYS A 196 11.53 -26.16 5.93
CA LYS A 196 11.87 -25.77 7.31
C LYS A 196 10.66 -25.13 7.99
N PRO A 197 10.59 -25.17 9.33
CA PRO A 197 9.51 -24.52 10.08
C PRO A 197 9.41 -23.00 9.86
N VAL A 198 10.54 -22.37 9.55
CA VAL A 198 10.63 -20.93 9.20
C VAL A 198 11.02 -20.82 7.73
N THR A 199 10.23 -20.06 6.98
CA THR A 199 10.56 -19.66 5.62
C THR A 199 11.40 -18.39 5.67
N ILE A 200 12.54 -18.39 4.98
CA ILE A 200 13.37 -17.19 4.75
C ILE A 200 13.35 -16.91 3.27
N GLN A 201 12.93 -15.69 2.89
CA GLN A 201 12.86 -15.27 1.49
C GLN A 201 13.66 -13.99 1.28
N LEU A 202 14.52 -14.00 0.28
CA LEU A 202 15.18 -12.82 -0.26
C LEU A 202 14.33 -12.23 -1.39
N GLN A 203 14.14 -10.92 -1.38
CA GLN A 203 13.55 -10.17 -2.48
C GLN A 203 14.52 -9.09 -2.93
N LEU A 204 14.75 -8.98 -4.22
CA LEU A 204 15.52 -7.92 -4.85
C LEU A 204 14.64 -7.25 -5.89
N ALA A 205 14.70 -5.92 -5.96
CA ALA A 205 13.90 -5.18 -6.92
C ALA A 205 14.70 -4.03 -7.53
N ALA A 206 14.50 -3.84 -8.84
CA ALA A 206 14.97 -2.68 -9.58
C ALA A 206 13.78 -2.16 -10.40
N PHE A 207 13.41 -0.90 -10.21
CA PHE A 207 12.22 -0.33 -10.81
C PHE A 207 12.43 1.13 -11.20
N GLU A 208 11.52 1.68 -12.00
CA GLU A 208 11.63 3.04 -12.54
C GLU A 208 11.82 4.07 -11.43
N GLY A 209 12.51 5.14 -11.74
CA GLY A 209 12.61 6.33 -10.93
C GLY A 209 11.25 7.05 -10.83
N SER A 210 11.11 7.96 -9.88
CA SER A 210 9.92 8.78 -9.70
C SER A 210 10.25 10.08 -8.99
N GLY A 211 9.27 10.96 -8.84
CA GLY A 211 9.40 12.22 -8.13
C GLY A 211 8.69 13.37 -8.82
N PRO A 212 8.81 14.60 -8.32
CA PRO A 212 8.28 15.77 -8.99
C PRO A 212 8.81 15.92 -10.40
N ALA A 213 8.00 16.49 -11.29
CA ALA A 213 8.43 16.81 -12.65
C ALA A 213 9.64 17.78 -12.64
N VAL A 214 10.54 17.60 -13.58
CA VAL A 214 11.73 18.44 -13.75
C VAL A 214 11.67 19.27 -15.01
N GLY A 215 12.48 20.32 -15.03
CA GLY A 215 12.42 21.40 -15.98
C GLY A 215 12.97 21.12 -17.37
N ALA A 216 13.57 22.14 -17.97
CA ALA A 216 13.60 22.48 -19.38
C ALA A 216 14.32 21.52 -20.36
N ASP A 217 15.21 20.65 -19.91
CA ASP A 217 16.05 19.84 -20.82
C ASP A 217 15.55 18.39 -21.00
N VAL A 218 14.49 18.02 -20.31
CA VAL A 218 13.86 16.70 -20.41
C VAL A 218 12.41 16.79 -20.90
N ALA A 219 11.90 15.70 -21.47
CA ALA A 219 10.54 15.66 -22.00
C ALA A 219 9.49 15.94 -20.91
N THR A 220 8.38 16.57 -21.30
CA THR A 220 7.24 16.82 -20.42
C THR A 220 6.75 15.52 -19.76
N GLY A 221 6.55 15.55 -18.46
CA GLY A 221 6.06 14.40 -17.67
C GLY A 221 7.17 13.51 -17.10
N VAL A 222 8.42 13.84 -17.32
CA VAL A 222 9.57 13.16 -16.69
C VAL A 222 9.75 13.66 -15.26
N GLY A 223 9.85 12.75 -14.31
CA GLY A 223 10.15 13.05 -12.90
C GLY A 223 11.66 13.07 -12.61
N GLN A 224 12.03 13.55 -11.42
CA GLN A 224 13.42 13.66 -10.99
C GLN A 224 14.16 12.31 -10.99
N GLY A 225 13.47 11.23 -10.60
CA GLY A 225 14.05 9.89 -10.58
C GLY A 225 14.29 9.35 -12.00
N GLU A 226 13.34 9.54 -12.91
CA GLU A 226 13.48 9.16 -14.32
C GLU A 226 14.59 9.96 -15.02
N ALA A 227 14.68 11.27 -14.73
CA ALA A 227 15.72 12.15 -15.27
C ALA A 227 17.13 11.74 -14.83
N SER A 228 17.28 11.09 -13.68
CA SER A 228 18.57 10.58 -13.20
C SER A 228 19.14 9.46 -14.08
N GLY A 229 18.29 8.78 -14.85
CA GLY A 229 18.66 7.61 -15.65
C GLY A 229 19.01 6.37 -14.82
N MET A 230 18.78 6.40 -13.49
CA MET A 230 19.09 5.30 -12.57
C MET A 230 17.80 4.67 -12.03
N PRO A 231 17.72 3.33 -11.92
CA PRO A 231 16.59 2.67 -11.28
C PRO A 231 16.61 2.89 -9.76
N GLN A 232 15.45 2.85 -9.14
CA GLN A 232 15.35 2.63 -7.69
C GLN A 232 15.71 1.18 -7.38
N LEU A 233 16.43 0.93 -6.30
CA LEU A 233 16.86 -0.40 -5.87
C LEU A 233 16.36 -0.70 -4.47
N GLU A 234 15.78 -1.89 -4.28
CA GLU A 234 15.39 -2.38 -2.96
C GLU A 234 15.81 -3.84 -2.76
N ALA A 235 16.16 -4.14 -1.51
CA ALA A 235 16.45 -5.49 -1.06
C ALA A 235 15.72 -5.76 0.26
N LEU A 236 14.95 -6.86 0.32
CA LEU A 236 14.18 -7.26 1.49
C LEU A 236 14.53 -8.69 1.89
N LEU A 237 14.72 -8.90 3.19
CA LEU A 237 14.82 -10.23 3.79
C LEU A 237 13.61 -10.44 4.70
N ASN A 238 12.81 -11.47 4.39
CA ASN A 238 11.60 -11.82 5.12
C ASN A 238 11.74 -13.16 5.81
N PHE A 239 11.34 -13.21 7.06
CA PHE A 239 11.23 -14.41 7.90
C PHE A 239 9.76 -14.65 8.21
N SER A 240 9.27 -15.86 8.01
CA SER A 240 7.89 -16.16 8.33
C SER A 240 7.69 -17.60 8.80
N LYS A 241 6.67 -17.77 9.64
CA LYS A 241 6.19 -19.08 10.09
C LYS A 241 4.69 -19.13 10.05
N ARG A 242 4.16 -20.24 9.57
CA ARG A 242 2.71 -20.52 9.58
C ARG A 242 2.43 -21.76 10.38
N SER A 243 1.55 -21.65 11.36
CA SER A 243 1.01 -22.79 12.09
C SER A 243 -0.45 -22.48 12.48
N PRO A 244 -1.27 -23.50 12.84
CA PRO A 244 -2.69 -23.28 13.14
C PRO A 244 -2.95 -22.25 14.24
N ASN A 245 -2.12 -22.24 15.29
CA ASN A 245 -2.32 -21.39 16.47
C ASN A 245 -1.41 -20.15 16.51
N LEU A 246 -0.38 -20.09 15.66
CA LEU A 246 0.55 -18.99 15.62
C LEU A 246 1.14 -18.82 14.24
N SER A 247 0.81 -17.73 13.57
CA SER A 247 1.54 -17.29 12.40
C SER A 247 2.23 -15.96 12.67
N TRP A 248 3.43 -15.78 12.13
CA TRP A 248 4.17 -14.54 12.27
C TRP A 248 5.04 -14.28 11.04
N SER A 249 5.35 -13.03 10.81
CA SER A 249 6.36 -12.59 9.86
C SER A 249 7.17 -11.44 10.45
N ALA A 250 8.43 -11.34 10.06
CA ALA A 250 9.29 -10.21 10.33
C ALA A 250 10.15 -9.95 9.09
N TYR A 251 10.36 -8.69 8.76
CA TYR A 251 11.19 -8.33 7.61
C TYR A 251 12.04 -7.11 7.89
N ILE A 252 13.10 -7.00 7.11
CA ILE A 252 13.90 -5.79 6.96
C ILE A 252 14.05 -5.50 5.47
N VAL A 253 13.93 -4.25 5.08
CA VAL A 253 14.13 -3.78 3.71
C VAL A 253 15.02 -2.55 3.70
N GLY A 254 15.93 -2.48 2.73
CA GLY A 254 16.72 -1.30 2.39
C GLY A 254 16.30 -0.76 1.04
N HIS A 255 16.33 0.57 0.89
CA HIS A 255 15.98 1.32 -0.31
C HIS A 255 17.08 2.31 -0.65
N VAL A 256 17.36 2.47 -1.93
CA VAL A 256 18.18 3.55 -2.48
C VAL A 256 17.63 3.99 -3.84
N ASP A 257 17.62 5.28 -4.07
CA ASP A 257 17.26 5.90 -5.35
C ASP A 257 18.07 7.16 -5.61
N TRP A 258 18.10 7.57 -6.86
CA TRP A 258 18.83 8.75 -7.33
C TRP A 258 17.88 9.67 -8.07
N LYS A 259 18.10 10.97 -7.92
CA LYS A 259 17.24 12.01 -8.51
C LYS A 259 18.10 13.09 -9.14
N ASP A 260 17.77 13.48 -10.36
CA ASP A 260 18.21 14.75 -10.95
C ASP A 260 17.15 15.82 -10.69
N THR A 261 17.40 16.67 -9.71
CA THR A 261 16.46 17.73 -9.33
C THR A 261 16.48 18.92 -10.28
N THR A 262 17.46 18.98 -11.19
CA THR A 262 17.62 20.05 -12.18
C THR A 262 16.97 19.70 -13.51
N GLY A 263 16.92 18.40 -13.85
CA GLY A 263 16.43 17.91 -15.12
C GLY A 263 17.31 18.31 -16.31
N THR A 264 18.57 18.57 -16.06
CA THR A 264 19.50 19.00 -17.14
C THR A 264 20.05 17.83 -17.94
N GLY A 265 19.74 16.58 -17.51
CA GLY A 265 20.26 15.39 -18.18
C GLY A 265 21.78 15.23 -18.10
N VAL A 266 22.45 16.13 -17.38
CA VAL A 266 23.85 15.92 -17.02
C VAL A 266 23.91 14.80 -16.02
N ALA A 267 24.52 13.69 -16.41
CA ALA A 267 24.67 12.51 -15.58
C ALA A 267 25.17 12.90 -14.18
N GLY A 268 24.33 12.81 -13.22
CA GLY A 268 24.60 13.19 -11.84
C GLY A 268 23.28 13.39 -11.13
N ASP A 269 22.98 12.42 -10.33
CA ASP A 269 22.06 12.61 -9.26
C ASP A 269 22.62 13.68 -8.34
N ASN A 270 21.90 14.73 -8.15
CA ASN A 270 22.22 15.72 -7.14
C ASN A 270 21.48 15.48 -5.81
N LEU A 271 20.65 14.42 -5.75
CA LEU A 271 19.94 14.00 -4.55
C LEU A 271 19.79 12.47 -4.50
N THR A 272 20.35 11.84 -3.48
CA THR A 272 20.20 10.42 -3.21
C THR A 272 19.18 10.19 -2.09
N GLY A 273 18.13 9.42 -2.40
CA GLY A 273 17.18 8.92 -1.43
C GLY A 273 17.67 7.60 -0.80
N THR A 274 17.46 7.43 0.50
CA THR A 274 17.76 6.18 1.21
C THR A 274 16.77 5.92 2.31
N ALA A 275 16.41 4.65 2.51
CA ALA A 275 15.59 4.25 3.65
C ALA A 275 15.91 2.84 4.13
N VAL A 276 15.61 2.61 5.39
CA VAL A 276 15.52 1.27 5.99
C VAL A 276 14.17 1.16 6.67
N GLU A 277 13.47 0.05 6.45
CA GLU A 277 12.25 -0.28 7.15
C GLU A 277 12.37 -1.66 7.79
N VAL A 278 11.83 -1.79 8.99
CA VAL A 278 11.60 -3.07 9.66
C VAL A 278 10.13 -3.20 9.99
N GLY A 279 9.58 -4.38 9.81
CA GLY A 279 8.16 -4.59 10.10
C GLY A 279 7.80 -6.06 10.24
N GLY A 280 6.52 -6.31 10.45
CA GLY A 280 6.04 -7.66 10.58
C GLY A 280 4.65 -7.79 11.16
N SER A 281 4.28 -9.03 11.47
CA SER A 281 3.01 -9.39 12.06
C SER A 281 3.12 -10.60 12.96
N ILE A 282 2.24 -10.70 13.94
CA ILE A 282 2.05 -11.89 14.76
C ILE A 282 0.55 -12.11 15.01
N ASN A 283 0.08 -13.34 14.82
CA ASN A 283 -1.32 -13.71 14.93
C ASN A 283 -1.47 -14.93 15.86
N PRO A 284 -1.49 -14.73 17.18
CA PRO A 284 -1.71 -15.79 18.16
C PRO A 284 -3.22 -15.98 18.38
N GLY A 285 -3.79 -17.07 17.84
CA GLY A 285 -5.19 -17.42 18.01
C GLY A 285 -6.14 -16.36 17.47
N LYS A 286 -6.88 -15.68 18.37
CA LYS A 286 -7.85 -14.62 18.04
C LYS A 286 -7.26 -13.23 17.94
N PHE A 287 -6.01 -13.04 18.30
CA PHE A 287 -5.33 -11.75 18.25
C PHE A 287 -4.55 -11.59 16.97
N SER A 288 -4.40 -10.37 16.53
CA SER A 288 -3.48 -9.96 15.47
C SER A 288 -2.76 -8.69 15.88
N VAL A 289 -1.46 -8.62 15.63
CA VAL A 289 -0.66 -7.41 15.79
C VAL A 289 0.24 -7.30 14.58
N GLN A 290 0.31 -6.10 13.99
CA GLN A 290 1.18 -5.83 12.83
C GLN A 290 1.61 -4.38 12.81
N GLY A 291 2.74 -4.11 12.17
CA GLY A 291 3.25 -2.75 12.05
C GLY A 291 4.59 -2.69 11.35
N ASN A 292 5.07 -1.47 11.20
CA ASN A 292 6.42 -1.20 10.74
C ASN A 292 6.99 0.07 11.37
N PHE A 293 8.30 0.20 11.26
CA PHE A 293 9.07 1.40 11.52
C PHE A 293 10.00 1.64 10.33
N TYR A 294 10.05 2.85 9.82
CA TYR A 294 11.01 3.26 8.82
C TYR A 294 11.80 4.49 9.26
N THR A 295 13.00 4.63 8.72
CA THR A 295 13.77 5.87 8.77
C THR A 295 14.47 6.06 7.43
N GLY A 296 14.62 7.31 7.00
CA GLY A 296 15.20 7.58 5.71
C GLY A 296 15.41 9.05 5.42
N LYS A 297 15.82 9.31 4.20
CA LYS A 297 16.05 10.65 3.66
C LYS A 297 15.60 10.69 2.21
N ALA A 298 15.00 11.81 1.79
CA ALA A 298 14.60 12.10 0.42
C ALA A 298 13.71 11.03 -0.23
N ILE A 299 12.78 10.43 0.54
CA ILE A 299 11.88 9.34 0.09
C ILE A 299 10.42 9.80 -0.09
N GLY A 300 10.19 11.06 -0.41
CA GLY A 300 8.83 11.59 -0.64
C GLY A 300 8.08 10.87 -1.78
N GLN A 301 8.78 10.41 -2.83
CA GLN A 301 8.19 9.61 -3.90
C GLN A 301 7.77 8.19 -3.44
N GLN A 302 8.31 7.70 -2.33
CA GLN A 302 7.87 6.49 -1.63
C GLN A 302 6.81 6.80 -0.56
N PHE A 303 6.22 7.99 -0.61
CA PHE A 303 5.23 8.46 0.35
C PHE A 303 5.74 8.57 1.79
N GLY A 304 7.06 8.69 1.99
CA GLY A 304 7.65 9.01 3.29
C GLY A 304 7.58 10.51 3.61
N HIS A 305 7.84 10.83 4.87
CA HIS A 305 7.94 12.21 5.37
C HIS A 305 6.70 13.05 5.06
N ILE A 306 5.51 12.45 5.26
CA ILE A 306 4.20 13.06 4.95
C ILE A 306 4.17 13.53 3.48
N THR A 307 4.65 12.68 2.57
CA THR A 307 4.75 12.95 1.11
C THR A 307 5.54 14.20 0.71
N GLN A 308 6.39 14.72 1.59
CA GLN A 308 7.20 15.90 1.28
C GLN A 308 8.42 15.51 0.46
N GLN A 309 8.64 16.25 -0.63
CA GLN A 309 9.74 16.01 -1.57
C GLN A 309 10.99 16.81 -1.16
N GLY A 310 12.15 16.44 -1.71
CA GLY A 310 13.44 17.08 -1.45
C GLY A 310 14.29 16.33 -0.43
N ASP A 311 15.36 16.96 0.06
CA ASP A 311 16.33 16.39 1.01
C ASP A 311 15.81 16.41 2.46
N VAL A 312 14.67 15.77 2.67
CA VAL A 312 14.03 15.65 3.98
C VAL A 312 14.44 14.34 4.63
N LYS A 313 14.98 14.41 5.84
CA LYS A 313 15.19 13.24 6.72
C LYS A 313 13.99 13.06 7.64
N GLY A 314 13.79 11.86 8.13
CA GLY A 314 12.74 11.60 9.10
C GLY A 314 12.56 10.13 9.38
N TRP A 315 11.52 9.85 10.13
CA TRP A 315 11.10 8.51 10.49
C TRP A 315 9.59 8.44 10.59
N GLY A 316 9.06 7.24 10.46
CA GLY A 316 7.66 6.99 10.70
C GLY A 316 7.44 5.57 11.17
N ALA A 317 6.32 5.35 11.83
CA ALA A 317 5.94 4.04 12.35
C ALA A 317 4.42 3.92 12.43
N TRP A 318 3.93 2.69 12.31
CA TRP A 318 2.55 2.40 12.67
C TRP A 318 2.43 1.03 13.33
N LEU A 319 1.40 0.88 14.13
CA LEU A 319 1.02 -0.35 14.79
C LEU A 319 -0.49 -0.53 14.72
N GLN A 320 -0.95 -1.74 14.42
CA GLN A 320 -2.35 -2.12 14.50
C GLN A 320 -2.51 -3.40 15.31
N GLY A 321 -3.42 -3.37 16.27
CA GLY A 321 -3.90 -4.52 17.01
C GLY A 321 -5.31 -4.91 16.58
N GLY A 322 -5.61 -6.22 16.57
CA GLY A 322 -6.94 -6.73 16.27
C GLY A 322 -7.35 -7.88 17.19
N TYR A 323 -8.64 -8.05 17.42
CA TYR A 323 -9.21 -9.14 18.17
C TYR A 323 -10.52 -9.66 17.55
N ASP A 324 -10.59 -10.97 17.31
CA ASP A 324 -11.78 -11.65 16.83
C ASP A 324 -12.62 -12.13 18.02
N PHE A 325 -13.70 -11.39 18.40
CA PHE A 325 -14.61 -11.80 19.48
C PHE A 325 -15.29 -13.10 19.12
N THR A 326 -15.77 -13.18 17.87
CA THR A 326 -16.42 -14.33 17.28
C THR A 326 -15.90 -14.55 15.85
N PRO A 327 -16.25 -15.63 15.16
CA PRO A 327 -15.90 -15.78 13.74
C PRO A 327 -16.46 -14.67 12.83
N ARG A 328 -17.45 -13.90 13.31
CA ARG A 328 -18.12 -12.84 12.54
C ARG A 328 -17.72 -11.43 12.97
N TRP A 329 -17.38 -11.21 14.23
CA TRP A 329 -17.12 -9.89 14.79
C TRP A 329 -15.67 -9.70 15.19
N SER A 330 -15.07 -8.61 14.75
CA SER A 330 -13.69 -8.23 15.07
C SER A 330 -13.60 -6.74 15.38
N VAL A 331 -12.62 -6.38 16.21
CA VAL A 331 -12.25 -4.99 16.45
C VAL A 331 -10.79 -4.79 16.10
N PHE A 332 -10.46 -3.61 15.61
CA PHE A 332 -9.08 -3.19 15.31
C PHE A 332 -8.82 -1.80 15.86
N GLY A 333 -7.61 -1.58 16.36
CA GLY A 333 -7.10 -0.28 16.74
C GLY A 333 -5.79 -0.02 16.02
N PHE A 334 -5.65 1.16 15.46
CA PHE A 334 -4.47 1.62 14.71
C PHE A 334 -3.91 2.89 15.34
N TYR A 335 -2.60 2.98 15.37
CA TYR A 335 -1.85 4.20 15.64
C TYR A 335 -0.71 4.30 14.64
N GLY A 336 -0.52 5.46 14.04
CA GLY A 336 0.59 5.76 13.15
C GLY A 336 1.15 7.14 13.40
N VAL A 337 2.42 7.33 13.06
CA VAL A 337 3.14 8.61 13.16
C VAL A 337 4.13 8.75 12.02
N ASP A 338 4.24 9.95 11.50
CA ASP A 338 5.32 10.36 10.58
C ASP A 338 5.90 11.67 11.09
N ASP A 339 7.24 11.69 11.26
CA ASP A 339 7.98 12.76 11.91
C ASP A 339 9.20 13.16 11.05
N PRO A 340 8.98 13.96 9.99
CA PRO A 340 10.06 14.53 9.22
C PRO A 340 10.86 15.49 10.09
N LYS A 341 12.18 15.54 9.90
CA LYS A 341 13.04 16.47 10.61
C LYS A 341 12.68 17.91 10.21
N GLU A 342 12.20 18.67 11.16
CA GLU A 342 11.66 20.02 10.93
C GLU A 342 12.64 20.95 10.19
N ALA A 343 13.92 20.88 10.52
CA ALA A 343 14.96 21.70 9.91
C ALA A 343 15.16 21.42 8.41
N ASP A 344 14.88 20.18 7.96
CA ASP A 344 15.06 19.75 6.58
C ASP A 344 13.75 19.92 5.78
N SER A 345 12.59 20.13 6.45
CA SER A 345 11.30 20.21 5.77
C SER A 345 11.24 21.39 4.81
N PRO A 346 10.90 21.18 3.54
CA PRO A 346 10.76 22.26 2.58
C PRO A 346 9.62 23.17 3.02
N GLY A 347 9.86 24.43 3.12
CA GLY A 347 8.87 25.36 3.65
C GLY A 347 9.38 26.79 3.77
N LEU A 348 10.35 27.12 2.94
CA LEU A 348 10.88 28.48 2.89
C LEU A 348 9.79 29.50 2.50
N THR A 349 8.79 29.07 1.72
CA THR A 349 7.69 29.92 1.25
C THR A 349 6.31 29.30 1.40
N ALA A 350 6.23 28.00 1.72
CA ALA A 350 4.99 27.24 1.87
C ALA A 350 4.89 26.60 3.25
N ARG A 351 3.66 26.30 3.68
CA ARG A 351 3.41 25.59 4.93
C ARG A 351 3.97 24.16 4.85
N ALA A 352 4.77 23.78 5.83
CA ALA A 352 5.35 22.45 5.95
C ALA A 352 4.63 21.60 7.01
N ARG A 353 4.40 20.35 6.73
CA ARG A 353 3.97 19.34 7.69
C ARG A 353 5.19 18.85 8.46
N VAL A 354 5.24 19.12 9.75
CA VAL A 354 6.39 18.77 10.59
C VAL A 354 6.15 17.55 11.48
N LYS A 355 4.90 17.13 11.63
CA LYS A 355 4.50 15.87 12.24
C LYS A 355 3.05 15.54 11.89
N ASN A 356 2.74 14.26 11.71
CA ASN A 356 1.36 13.79 11.66
C ASN A 356 1.19 12.55 12.51
N GLU A 357 0.05 12.44 13.20
CA GLU A 357 -0.32 11.30 14.03
C GLU A 357 -1.76 10.90 13.70
N ASP A 358 -1.94 9.63 13.34
CA ASP A 358 -3.26 9.06 13.04
C ASP A 358 -3.65 8.01 14.06
N VAL A 359 -4.85 8.12 14.58
CA VAL A 359 -5.49 7.11 15.43
C VAL A 359 -6.75 6.63 14.75
N ALA A 360 -6.89 5.32 14.58
CA ALA A 360 -8.12 4.77 14.02
C ALA A 360 -8.63 3.56 14.81
N GLY A 361 -9.93 3.36 14.76
CA GLY A 361 -10.61 2.19 15.29
C GLY A 361 -11.62 1.65 14.31
N MET A 362 -11.75 0.33 14.19
CA MET A 362 -12.74 -0.33 13.35
C MET A 362 -13.48 -1.43 14.10
N LEU A 363 -14.80 -1.41 14.02
CA LEU A 363 -15.64 -2.56 14.32
C LEU A 363 -16.06 -3.21 13.00
N ARG A 364 -15.76 -4.50 12.83
CA ARG A 364 -16.03 -5.25 11.60
C ARG A 364 -16.95 -6.43 11.85
N PHE A 365 -17.97 -6.56 11.00
CA PHE A 365 -18.82 -7.75 10.87
C PHE A 365 -18.52 -8.49 9.56
N ARG A 366 -18.53 -9.81 9.56
CA ARG A 366 -18.38 -10.66 8.37
C ARG A 366 -19.44 -11.74 8.31
N ALA A 367 -20.00 -11.97 7.13
CA ALA A 367 -20.95 -13.05 6.85
C ALA A 367 -20.70 -13.64 5.45
N GLY A 368 -19.99 -14.76 5.40
CA GLY A 368 -19.56 -15.35 4.14
C GLY A 368 -18.64 -14.39 3.36
N ARG A 369 -19.10 -13.97 2.19
CA ARG A 369 -18.39 -13.02 1.30
C ARG A 369 -18.65 -11.54 1.61
N TYR A 370 -19.55 -11.25 2.55
CA TYR A 370 -19.87 -9.88 2.96
C TYR A 370 -19.04 -9.44 4.16
N ALA A 371 -18.64 -8.18 4.14
CA ALA A 371 -18.09 -7.49 5.28
C ALA A 371 -18.76 -6.12 5.43
N LEU A 372 -18.97 -5.71 6.69
CA LEU A 372 -19.43 -4.39 7.08
C LEU A 372 -18.44 -3.84 8.11
N GLY A 373 -18.00 -2.60 7.95
CA GLY A 373 -17.08 -1.92 8.86
C GLY A 373 -17.60 -0.55 9.26
N LEU A 374 -17.55 -0.27 10.56
CA LEU A 374 -17.69 1.08 11.10
C LEU A 374 -16.29 1.50 11.56
N GLU A 375 -15.76 2.55 10.97
CA GLU A 375 -14.40 3.05 11.23
C GLU A 375 -14.43 4.49 11.72
N LEU A 376 -13.55 4.80 12.67
CA LEU A 376 -13.27 6.15 13.14
C LEU A 376 -11.78 6.41 12.90
N LEU A 377 -11.45 7.50 12.21
CA LEU A 377 -10.10 8.00 12.01
C LEU A 377 -10.00 9.42 12.57
N ARG A 378 -8.95 9.71 13.32
CA ARG A 378 -8.56 11.06 13.69
C ARG A 378 -7.11 11.30 13.31
N ALA A 379 -6.88 12.33 12.49
CA ALA A 379 -5.57 12.84 12.14
C ALA A 379 -5.26 14.09 12.96
N ASN A 380 -4.03 14.17 13.48
CA ASN A 380 -3.51 15.33 14.20
C ASN A 380 -2.22 15.79 13.53
N THR A 381 -2.27 16.89 12.81
CA THR A 381 -1.16 17.38 12.00
C THR A 381 -0.55 18.63 12.61
N THR A 382 0.76 18.64 12.80
CA THR A 382 1.52 19.81 13.19
C THR A 382 2.08 20.48 11.95
N TRP A 383 1.78 21.75 11.79
CA TRP A 383 2.19 22.60 10.69
C TRP A 383 3.17 23.68 11.13
N ARG A 384 4.12 24.00 10.26
CA ARG A 384 4.97 25.18 10.37
C ARG A 384 4.63 26.12 9.21
N PRO A 385 4.19 27.37 9.48
CA PRO A 385 3.73 28.29 8.44
C PRO A 385 4.88 28.83 7.57
N THR A 386 6.04 29.08 8.19
CA THR A 386 7.25 29.56 7.54
C THR A 386 8.47 29.04 8.27
N VAL A 387 9.66 29.13 7.67
CA VAL A 387 10.91 28.77 8.34
C VAL A 387 11.09 29.61 9.62
N GLY A 388 11.34 28.96 10.75
CA GLY A 388 11.46 29.60 12.06
C GLY A 388 10.13 30.11 12.64
N GLY A 389 9.00 29.91 11.94
CA GLY A 389 7.69 30.28 12.44
C GLY A 389 7.21 29.34 13.55
N VAL A 390 6.32 29.83 14.39
CA VAL A 390 5.70 29.03 15.46
C VAL A 390 4.79 27.98 14.84
N THR A 391 5.00 26.72 15.22
CA THR A 391 4.15 25.60 14.78
C THR A 391 2.75 25.70 15.36
N PHE A 392 1.77 25.22 14.62
CA PHE A 392 0.39 25.10 15.06
C PHE A 392 -0.17 23.72 14.73
N LYS A 393 -1.21 23.31 15.45
CA LYS A 393 -1.86 22.00 15.25
C LYS A 393 -3.21 22.18 14.59
N GLN A 394 -3.52 21.23 13.71
CA GLN A 394 -4.85 21.04 13.14
C GLN A 394 -5.26 19.58 13.33
N ASP A 395 -6.55 19.35 13.49
CA ASP A 395 -7.10 18.00 13.54
C ASP A 395 -8.32 17.87 12.62
N ALA A 396 -8.54 16.64 12.19
CA ALA A 396 -9.72 16.27 11.44
C ALA A 396 -10.13 14.85 11.83
N THR A 397 -11.44 14.61 11.85
CA THR A 397 -12.01 13.30 12.23
C THR A 397 -12.91 12.81 11.12
N GLN A 398 -12.80 11.52 10.80
CA GLN A 398 -13.68 10.84 9.85
C GLN A 398 -14.39 9.68 10.55
N VAL A 399 -15.69 9.56 10.32
CA VAL A 399 -16.47 8.36 10.58
C VAL A 399 -16.85 7.75 9.25
N ALA A 400 -16.53 6.47 9.04
CA ALA A 400 -16.81 5.77 7.79
C ALA A 400 -17.62 4.50 8.03
N LEU A 401 -18.64 4.29 7.22
CA LEU A 401 -19.40 3.03 7.13
C LEU A 401 -19.13 2.39 5.78
N SER A 402 -18.49 1.24 5.79
CA SER A 402 -18.09 0.53 4.57
C SER A 402 -18.79 -0.81 4.44
N VAL A 403 -19.22 -1.12 3.23
CA VAL A 403 -19.74 -2.43 2.84
C VAL A 403 -18.84 -3.03 1.77
N MET A 404 -18.52 -4.31 1.89
CA MET A 404 -17.73 -5.04 0.91
C MET A 404 -18.38 -6.38 0.58
N TYR A 405 -18.41 -6.71 -0.70
CA TYR A 405 -18.72 -8.04 -1.20
C TYR A 405 -17.55 -8.56 -2.02
N THR A 406 -17.03 -9.73 -1.66
CA THR A 406 -15.87 -10.34 -2.32
C THR A 406 -16.32 -11.48 -3.24
N PHE A 407 -15.76 -11.62 -4.44
CA PHE A 407 -16.14 -12.64 -5.45
C PHE A 407 -14.92 -13.34 -6.06
#